data_d56e9067a65067b10c1d3415472426eb
#
_entry.id   d56e9067a65067b10c1d3415472426eb
#
_cell.length_a   1.000
_cell.length_b   1.000
_cell.length_c   1.000
_cell.angle_alpha   90.00
_cell.angle_beta   90.00
_cell.angle_gamma   90.00
#
_symmetry.space_group_name_H-M   'P 1'
#
loop_
_entity.id
_entity.type
_entity.pdbx_description
1 polymer ?
#
loop_
_entity_poly.entity_id
_entity_poly.type
_entity_poly.pdbx_seq_one_letter_code
_entity_poly.pdbx_strand_id
1 'polypeptide(L)'
;MATMRAVEPGPMRSRAIELQAAGLGRRLASRIMRPYHVAIVGSGPSGFFAAASLLKAADSSDDIDVAVDMLEMLPTPWGLVRSGVAPDHPKIKSISKQFEKTADDPRFRFFGNVVIGEHIEAAELADRYDAVIYAIGAQSDRSLGIPGEDLPGSVAAVDFVGWYNAHPHFEQMSPDLSGARAVVVGNGNVALDVARILVSDPDELAQTDIADHALDSLRPCGVQEVVILGRRGPLQTAFTTLELRELGTLAALQGVDVVVDPADFEGISDEDAAAVGKTCKQNITVLRDYATREPRPGNRRLVFRFFTSPIEIKGDGKVEQIVLGRNELVSDDNGRVVAKDTGVREELPVQLVVRSVGYRGVPTAGLPFDDKSGIIPNSGGRVADSRNEYVVGWIKRGPTGVIGTNKKDSQDTVDALLDDLSKASLADFGADHADKLAEWLASRQPKLVTDAHWKLIDEYERSAGEPHGRPRVKLPSLTKLLHISHG
;
A
#
# COMPACT_ATOMS: atom_id res chain seq x y z
N MET A 1 17.66 -78.84 -48.78
CA MET A 1 16.47 -78.76 -47.95
C MET A 1 16.91 -78.55 -46.53
N ALA A 2 16.85 -77.36 -46.02
CA ALA A 2 17.18 -77.01 -44.66
C ALA A 2 15.98 -76.23 -44.08
N THR A 3 15.32 -76.83 -43.14
CA THR A 3 14.11 -76.38 -42.44
C THR A 3 14.50 -75.32 -41.41
N MET A 4 14.05 -74.09 -41.61
CA MET A 4 14.09 -73.06 -40.60
C MET A 4 13.06 -73.25 -39.53
N ARG A 5 13.51 -73.47 -38.28
CA ARG A 5 12.65 -73.44 -37.08
C ARG A 5 12.37 -71.98 -36.67
N ALA A 6 11.09 -71.62 -36.51
CA ALA A 6 10.64 -70.42 -35.93
C ALA A 6 10.95 -70.37 -34.42
N VAL A 7 11.54 -69.31 -33.95
CA VAL A 7 11.80 -69.07 -32.53
C VAL A 7 10.59 -68.23 -31.98
N GLU A 8 9.86 -68.83 -31.04
CA GLU A 8 8.80 -68.14 -30.28
C GLU A 8 9.39 -67.10 -29.35
N PRO A 9 8.81 -65.91 -29.24
CA PRO A 9 9.29 -64.87 -28.32
C PRO A 9 8.91 -65.20 -26.88
N GLY A 10 9.91 -65.32 -26.00
CA GLY A 10 9.77 -65.61 -24.60
C GLY A 10 8.99 -64.63 -23.76
N PRO A 11 8.50 -65.01 -22.55
CA PRO A 11 7.55 -64.26 -21.72
C PRO A 11 8.04 -62.94 -21.13
N MET A 12 9.31 -62.52 -21.32
CA MET A 12 9.86 -61.27 -20.81
C MET A 12 9.47 -60.01 -21.62
N ARG A 13 9.10 -60.15 -22.91
CA ARG A 13 8.65 -59.01 -23.72
C ARG A 13 7.21 -58.56 -23.41
N SER A 14 6.34 -59.50 -23.01
CA SER A 14 4.95 -59.20 -22.63
C SER A 14 4.86 -58.36 -21.35
N ARG A 15 5.71 -58.66 -20.34
CA ARG A 15 5.73 -57.92 -19.06
C ARG A 15 6.26 -56.49 -19.19
N ALA A 16 7.21 -56.23 -20.09
CA ALA A 16 7.74 -54.88 -20.34
C ALA A 16 6.71 -53.98 -21.03
N ILE A 17 5.90 -54.54 -21.94
CA ILE A 17 4.83 -53.78 -22.63
C ILE A 17 3.64 -53.53 -21.69
N GLU A 18 3.29 -54.47 -20.81
CA GLU A 18 2.26 -54.24 -19.79
C GLU A 18 2.68 -53.24 -18.71
N LEU A 19 3.96 -53.22 -18.31
CA LEU A 19 4.50 -52.22 -17.38
C LEU A 19 4.60 -50.83 -18.01
N GLN A 20 4.90 -50.75 -19.32
CA GLN A 20 4.89 -49.47 -20.04
C GLN A 20 3.46 -48.95 -20.30
N ALA A 21 2.51 -49.86 -20.61
CA ALA A 21 1.10 -49.51 -20.75
C ALA A 21 0.46 -49.13 -19.40
N ALA A 22 0.85 -49.77 -18.29
CA ALA A 22 0.41 -49.41 -16.95
C ALA A 22 1.05 -48.06 -16.48
N GLY A 23 2.29 -47.79 -16.88
CA GLY A 23 2.97 -46.50 -16.64
C GLY A 23 2.37 -45.35 -17.46
N LEU A 24 2.02 -45.61 -18.74
CA LEU A 24 1.27 -44.64 -19.56
C LEU A 24 -0.18 -44.47 -19.06
N GLY A 25 -0.83 -45.56 -18.64
CA GLY A 25 -2.17 -45.49 -18.06
C GLY A 25 -2.20 -44.75 -16.73
N ARG A 26 -1.16 -44.82 -15.91
CA ARG A 26 -1.00 -43.96 -14.71
C ARG A 26 -0.68 -42.50 -15.02
N ARG A 27 0.03 -42.21 -16.12
CA ARG A 27 0.22 -40.82 -16.61
C ARG A 27 -1.02 -40.26 -17.30
N LEU A 28 -1.85 -41.06 -17.91
CA LEU A 28 -3.13 -40.68 -18.53
C LEU A 28 -4.31 -40.65 -17.52
N ALA A 29 -4.14 -41.27 -16.36
CA ALA A 29 -5.02 -41.08 -15.20
C ALA A 29 -4.51 -40.03 -14.22
N SER A 30 -3.62 -39.09 -14.66
CA SER A 30 -3.48 -37.80 -13.96
C SER A 30 -4.87 -37.17 -14.03
N ARG A 31 -5.60 -37.22 -12.93
CA ARG A 31 -6.82 -36.49 -12.66
C ARG A 31 -6.66 -35.13 -13.36
N ILE A 32 -7.51 -34.83 -14.32
CA ILE A 32 -7.69 -33.45 -14.77
C ILE A 32 -8.23 -32.73 -13.53
N MET A 33 -7.31 -32.27 -12.70
CA MET A 33 -7.67 -31.47 -11.52
C MET A 33 -8.15 -30.14 -12.07
N ARG A 34 -9.40 -29.79 -11.76
CA ARG A 34 -9.84 -28.43 -12.06
C ARG A 34 -8.96 -27.42 -11.32
N PRO A 35 -8.76 -26.22 -11.85
CA PRO A 35 -8.02 -25.19 -11.14
C PRO A 35 -8.71 -24.82 -9.81
N TYR A 36 -7.93 -24.47 -8.80
CA TYR A 36 -8.44 -23.76 -7.63
C TYR A 36 -8.82 -22.34 -8.04
N HIS A 37 -10.09 -22.01 -7.88
CA HIS A 37 -10.59 -20.65 -8.12
C HIS A 37 -10.36 -19.81 -6.87
N VAL A 38 -9.44 -18.83 -6.95
CA VAL A 38 -9.07 -17.96 -5.83
C VAL A 38 -9.43 -16.52 -6.14
N ALA A 39 -10.28 -15.93 -5.30
CA ALA A 39 -10.52 -14.49 -5.32
C ALA A 39 -9.47 -13.75 -4.48
N ILE A 40 -8.96 -12.63 -4.98
CA ILE A 40 -8.12 -11.70 -4.23
C ILE A 40 -8.82 -10.35 -4.23
N VAL A 41 -9.18 -9.85 -3.04
CA VAL A 41 -9.84 -8.56 -2.87
C VAL A 41 -8.80 -7.51 -2.50
N GLY A 42 -8.57 -6.57 -3.42
CA GLY A 42 -7.56 -5.52 -3.32
C GLY A 42 -6.34 -5.77 -4.19
N SER A 43 -6.07 -4.82 -5.09
CA SER A 43 -5.01 -4.87 -6.11
C SER A 43 -3.73 -4.13 -5.70
N GLY A 44 -3.51 -3.94 -4.40
CA GLY A 44 -2.26 -3.40 -3.87
C GLY A 44 -1.11 -4.41 -3.91
N PRO A 45 0.09 -4.01 -3.43
CA PRO A 45 1.28 -4.88 -3.44
C PRO A 45 1.05 -6.26 -2.83
N SER A 46 0.31 -6.36 -1.72
CA SER A 46 0.04 -7.63 -1.06
C SER A 46 -0.82 -8.56 -1.91
N GLY A 47 -1.84 -8.01 -2.60
CA GLY A 47 -2.67 -8.77 -3.53
C GLY A 47 -1.88 -9.31 -4.71
N PHE A 48 -1.06 -8.47 -5.35
CA PHE A 48 -0.21 -8.92 -6.46
C PHE A 48 0.88 -9.91 -6.04
N PHE A 49 1.45 -9.78 -4.83
CA PHE A 49 2.38 -10.79 -4.33
C PHE A 49 1.67 -12.12 -4.01
N ALA A 50 0.43 -12.10 -3.52
CA ALA A 50 -0.35 -13.30 -3.33
C ALA A 50 -0.68 -13.96 -4.68
N ALA A 51 -1.14 -13.21 -5.67
CA ALA A 51 -1.37 -13.70 -7.03
C ALA A 51 -0.10 -14.34 -7.63
N ALA A 52 1.03 -13.63 -7.58
CA ALA A 52 2.31 -14.14 -8.08
C ALA A 52 2.76 -15.42 -7.35
N SER A 53 2.47 -15.56 -6.04
CA SER A 53 2.80 -16.76 -5.26
C SER A 53 1.94 -17.93 -5.66
N LEU A 54 0.63 -17.73 -5.89
CA LEU A 54 -0.31 -18.76 -6.39
C LEU A 54 0.11 -19.28 -7.78
N LEU A 55 0.34 -18.37 -8.72
CA LEU A 55 0.77 -18.70 -10.09
C LEU A 55 2.10 -19.46 -10.10
N LYS A 56 3.07 -19.00 -9.30
CA LYS A 56 4.35 -19.69 -9.14
C LYS A 56 4.22 -21.09 -8.54
N ALA A 57 3.31 -21.28 -7.59
CA ALA A 57 3.07 -22.61 -7.01
C ALA A 57 2.52 -23.56 -8.06
N ALA A 58 1.58 -23.11 -8.91
CA ALA A 58 1.07 -23.88 -10.03
C ALA A 58 2.16 -24.20 -11.08
N ASP A 59 3.07 -23.26 -11.38
CA ASP A 59 4.21 -23.51 -12.28
C ASP A 59 5.22 -24.53 -11.71
N SER A 60 5.22 -24.71 -10.39
CA SER A 60 6.22 -25.54 -9.69
C SER A 60 5.72 -26.95 -9.37
N SER A 61 4.46 -27.27 -9.62
CA SER A 61 3.83 -28.55 -9.26
C SER A 61 2.74 -28.95 -10.25
N ASP A 62 2.84 -30.16 -10.78
CA ASP A 62 1.80 -30.75 -11.65
C ASP A 62 0.48 -31.06 -10.89
N ASP A 63 0.50 -31.00 -9.56
CA ASP A 63 -0.65 -31.29 -8.70
C ASP A 63 -1.44 -30.01 -8.32
N ILE A 64 -0.98 -28.83 -8.72
CA ILE A 64 -1.61 -27.55 -8.41
C ILE A 64 -1.91 -26.82 -9.71
N ASP A 65 -3.18 -26.48 -9.92
CA ASP A 65 -3.61 -25.54 -10.94
C ASP A 65 -4.46 -24.43 -10.29
N VAL A 66 -4.37 -23.21 -10.77
CA VAL A 66 -5.05 -22.05 -10.17
C VAL A 66 -5.67 -21.15 -11.24
N ALA A 67 -6.83 -20.58 -10.92
CA ALA A 67 -7.42 -19.43 -11.60
C ALA A 67 -7.59 -18.31 -10.59
N VAL A 68 -7.04 -17.14 -10.85
CA VAL A 68 -6.98 -16.02 -9.92
C VAL A 68 -7.83 -14.86 -10.44
N ASP A 69 -8.83 -14.46 -9.67
CA ASP A 69 -9.65 -13.28 -9.92
C ASP A 69 -9.30 -12.19 -8.90
N MET A 70 -8.76 -11.08 -9.37
CA MET A 70 -8.44 -9.93 -8.53
C MET A 70 -9.54 -8.88 -8.63
N LEU A 71 -10.22 -8.60 -7.50
CA LEU A 71 -11.27 -7.61 -7.37
C LEU A 71 -10.71 -6.33 -6.75
N GLU A 72 -11.04 -5.18 -7.33
CA GLU A 72 -10.55 -3.88 -6.87
C GLU A 72 -11.70 -2.87 -6.81
N MET A 73 -11.78 -2.08 -5.73
CA MET A 73 -12.80 -1.06 -5.58
C MET A 73 -12.68 0.10 -6.59
N LEU A 74 -11.46 0.39 -7.04
CA LEU A 74 -11.20 1.42 -8.04
C LEU A 74 -11.17 0.82 -9.46
N PRO A 75 -11.43 1.63 -10.50
CA PRO A 75 -11.20 1.21 -11.89
C PRO A 75 -9.74 0.91 -12.22
N THR A 76 -8.82 1.29 -11.35
CA THR A 76 -7.38 1.25 -11.58
C THR A 76 -6.68 0.38 -10.55
N PRO A 77 -5.73 -0.51 -10.96
CA PRO A 77 -4.99 -1.37 -10.06
C PRO A 77 -3.83 -0.65 -9.34
N TRP A 78 -3.10 -1.44 -8.56
CA TRP A 78 -1.81 -1.20 -7.90
C TRP A 78 -1.90 -0.49 -6.55
N GLY A 79 -3.09 -0.15 -6.07
CA GLY A 79 -3.33 0.42 -4.74
C GLY A 79 -2.37 1.58 -4.44
N LEU A 80 -1.68 1.52 -3.29
CA LEU A 80 -0.78 2.59 -2.86
C LEU A 80 0.45 2.80 -3.78
N VAL A 81 0.83 1.86 -4.63
CA VAL A 81 1.90 2.11 -5.61
C VAL A 81 1.47 3.18 -6.62
N ARG A 82 0.18 3.19 -6.98
CA ARG A 82 -0.39 4.24 -7.83
C ARG A 82 -0.77 5.49 -7.05
N SER A 83 -1.48 5.33 -5.92
CA SER A 83 -2.17 6.42 -5.24
C SER A 83 -1.63 6.77 -3.84
N GLY A 84 -0.52 6.16 -3.40
CA GLY A 84 0.05 6.39 -2.07
C GLY A 84 1.55 6.69 -2.06
N VAL A 85 2.32 6.13 -3.00
CA VAL A 85 3.74 6.47 -3.17
C VAL A 85 3.86 7.88 -3.72
N ALA A 86 4.76 8.70 -3.15
CA ALA A 86 4.97 10.07 -3.58
C ALA A 86 5.30 10.16 -5.09
N PRO A 87 4.81 11.19 -5.80
CA PRO A 87 4.97 11.29 -7.25
C PRO A 87 6.43 11.39 -7.69
N ASP A 88 7.29 11.94 -6.87
CA ASP A 88 8.74 12.08 -7.08
C ASP A 88 9.56 10.81 -6.73
N HIS A 89 8.90 9.68 -6.45
CA HIS A 89 9.53 8.37 -6.20
C HIS A 89 9.33 7.35 -7.33
N PRO A 90 9.76 7.62 -8.57
CA PRO A 90 9.53 6.74 -9.72
C PRO A 90 10.18 5.36 -9.57
N LYS A 91 11.29 5.27 -8.82
CA LYS A 91 11.97 3.99 -8.55
C LYS A 91 11.10 3.04 -7.71
N ILE A 92 10.41 3.56 -6.71
CA ILE A 92 9.49 2.75 -5.87
C ILE A 92 8.29 2.33 -6.73
N LYS A 93 7.72 3.25 -7.52
CA LYS A 93 6.60 2.96 -8.42
C LYS A 93 6.94 1.94 -9.50
N SER A 94 8.20 1.74 -9.85
CA SER A 94 8.63 0.77 -10.86
C SER A 94 8.30 -0.70 -10.52
N ILE A 95 7.91 -1.00 -9.28
CA ILE A 95 7.39 -2.32 -8.90
C ILE A 95 6.12 -2.70 -9.69
N SER A 96 5.39 -1.73 -10.23
CA SER A 96 4.23 -1.95 -11.09
C SER A 96 4.55 -2.84 -12.29
N LYS A 97 5.79 -2.78 -12.83
CA LYS A 97 6.26 -3.66 -13.92
C LYS A 97 6.22 -5.15 -13.54
N GLN A 98 6.46 -5.46 -12.26
CA GLN A 98 6.31 -6.83 -11.77
C GLN A 98 4.84 -7.22 -11.66
N PHE A 99 3.97 -6.28 -11.30
CA PHE A 99 2.52 -6.50 -11.21
C PHE A 99 1.92 -6.69 -12.60
N GLU A 100 2.34 -5.87 -13.58
CA GLU A 100 1.97 -6.03 -15.01
C GLU A 100 2.29 -7.43 -15.50
N LYS A 101 3.52 -7.93 -15.23
CA LYS A 101 3.91 -9.30 -15.59
C LYS A 101 3.02 -10.37 -14.94
N THR A 102 2.53 -10.14 -13.72
CA THR A 102 1.59 -11.06 -13.04
C THR A 102 0.21 -10.97 -13.70
N ALA A 103 -0.23 -9.77 -14.06
CA ALA A 103 -1.51 -9.54 -14.72
C ALA A 103 -1.58 -10.07 -16.17
N ASP A 104 -0.44 -10.23 -16.84
CA ASP A 104 -0.36 -10.81 -18.19
C ASP A 104 -0.45 -12.36 -18.20
N ASP A 105 -0.46 -13.02 -17.03
CA ASP A 105 -0.66 -14.47 -16.96
C ASP A 105 -2.11 -14.83 -17.34
N PRO A 106 -2.34 -15.78 -18.27
CA PRO A 106 -3.68 -16.15 -18.73
C PRO A 106 -4.60 -16.72 -17.64
N ARG A 107 -4.04 -17.16 -16.51
CA ARG A 107 -4.79 -17.65 -15.34
C ARG A 107 -5.23 -16.54 -14.41
N PHE A 108 -4.79 -15.30 -14.67
CA PHE A 108 -5.12 -14.11 -13.89
C PHE A 108 -6.17 -13.25 -14.61
N ARG A 109 -7.17 -12.76 -13.87
CA ARG A 109 -8.16 -11.80 -14.36
C ARG A 109 -8.29 -10.64 -13.39
N PHE A 110 -8.42 -9.43 -13.90
CA PHE A 110 -8.67 -8.21 -13.13
C PHE A 110 -10.12 -7.75 -13.28
N PHE A 111 -10.73 -7.38 -12.15
CA PHE A 111 -12.09 -6.89 -12.04
C PHE A 111 -12.12 -5.63 -11.16
N GLY A 112 -11.94 -4.47 -11.77
CA GLY A 112 -12.00 -3.16 -11.10
C GLY A 112 -13.42 -2.63 -10.99
N ASN A 113 -13.59 -1.57 -10.17
CA ASN A 113 -14.86 -0.95 -9.84
C ASN A 113 -15.84 -1.89 -9.12
N VAL A 114 -15.31 -2.82 -8.31
CA VAL A 114 -16.09 -3.80 -7.52
C VAL A 114 -15.85 -3.55 -6.03
N VAL A 115 -16.87 -3.13 -5.30
CA VAL A 115 -16.82 -2.83 -3.87
C VAL A 115 -17.48 -3.98 -3.10
N ILE A 116 -16.71 -4.62 -2.22
CA ILE A 116 -17.23 -5.66 -1.33
C ILE A 116 -18.02 -5.01 -0.19
N GLY A 117 -19.22 -5.54 0.07
CA GLY A 117 -20.19 -4.97 1.01
C GLY A 117 -21.17 -3.96 0.38
N GLU A 118 -20.99 -3.65 -0.94
CA GLU A 118 -21.89 -2.80 -1.71
C GLU A 118 -22.41 -3.52 -2.96
N HIS A 119 -21.52 -3.95 -3.85
CA HIS A 119 -21.88 -4.68 -5.06
C HIS A 119 -22.01 -6.19 -4.81
N ILE A 120 -21.16 -6.72 -3.94
CA ILE A 120 -21.00 -8.14 -3.64
C ILE A 120 -20.77 -8.30 -2.15
N GLU A 121 -21.49 -9.22 -1.51
CA GLU A 121 -21.26 -9.57 -0.11
C GLU A 121 -20.04 -10.51 0.03
N ALA A 122 -19.29 -10.40 1.14
CA ALA A 122 -18.15 -11.27 1.42
C ALA A 122 -18.55 -12.75 1.41
N ALA A 123 -19.70 -13.10 1.97
CA ALA A 123 -20.23 -14.46 1.99
C ALA A 123 -20.50 -15.01 0.56
N GLU A 124 -20.92 -14.17 -0.39
CA GLU A 124 -21.13 -14.60 -1.77
C GLU A 124 -19.81 -14.99 -2.47
N LEU A 125 -18.70 -14.33 -2.13
CA LEU A 125 -17.36 -14.74 -2.59
C LEU A 125 -16.95 -16.06 -1.97
N ALA A 126 -17.09 -16.21 -0.65
CA ALA A 126 -16.73 -17.44 0.06
C ALA A 126 -17.49 -18.67 -0.45
N ASP A 127 -18.72 -18.50 -0.94
CA ASP A 127 -19.54 -19.59 -1.51
C ASP A 127 -19.20 -19.93 -2.97
N ARG A 128 -18.56 -18.99 -3.72
CA ARG A 128 -18.28 -19.15 -5.16
C ARG A 128 -16.83 -19.43 -5.48
N TYR A 129 -15.92 -19.19 -4.56
CA TYR A 129 -14.49 -19.44 -4.72
C TYR A 129 -14.00 -20.53 -3.76
N ASP A 130 -12.99 -21.25 -4.17
CA ASP A 130 -12.33 -22.23 -3.28
C ASP A 130 -11.61 -21.53 -2.13
N ALA A 131 -11.09 -20.33 -2.37
CA ALA A 131 -10.52 -19.46 -1.36
C ALA A 131 -10.67 -17.97 -1.71
N VAL A 132 -10.75 -17.13 -0.69
CA VAL A 132 -10.79 -15.66 -0.81
C VAL A 132 -9.64 -15.06 0.01
N ILE A 133 -8.82 -14.21 -0.60
CA ILE A 133 -7.72 -13.50 0.06
C ILE A 133 -8.06 -12.01 0.13
N TYR A 134 -8.20 -11.46 1.33
CA TYR A 134 -8.39 -10.03 1.51
C TYR A 134 -7.04 -9.32 1.63
N ALA A 135 -6.75 -8.43 0.67
CA ALA A 135 -5.54 -7.63 0.53
C ALA A 135 -5.86 -6.12 0.54
N ILE A 136 -6.90 -5.72 1.29
CA ILE A 136 -7.55 -4.41 1.26
C ILE A 136 -6.74 -3.28 1.93
N GLY A 137 -5.58 -3.59 2.50
CA GLY A 137 -4.65 -2.61 3.03
C GLY A 137 -5.11 -1.93 4.33
N ALA A 138 -4.84 -0.64 4.45
CA ALA A 138 -5.28 0.24 5.54
C ALA A 138 -5.64 1.59 4.91
N GLN A 139 -6.90 1.97 4.97
CA GLN A 139 -7.49 3.04 4.16
C GLN A 139 -7.86 4.29 4.97
N SER A 140 -7.70 4.27 6.28
CA SER A 140 -7.96 5.41 7.17
C SER A 140 -6.71 5.77 7.99
N ASP A 141 -6.77 6.89 8.70
CA ASP A 141 -5.77 7.29 9.67
C ASP A 141 -6.23 6.99 11.12
N ARG A 142 -5.31 7.21 12.04
CA ARG A 142 -5.61 7.24 13.47
C ARG A 142 -5.92 8.66 13.87
N SER A 143 -6.96 8.87 14.67
CA SER A 143 -7.26 10.15 15.31
C SER A 143 -6.15 10.56 16.28
N LEU A 144 -5.94 11.88 16.42
CA LEU A 144 -5.11 12.45 17.49
C LEU A 144 -5.84 12.40 18.84
N GLY A 145 -7.16 12.47 18.82
CA GLY A 145 -8.02 12.53 20.00
C GLY A 145 -7.88 13.87 20.76
N ILE A 146 -7.64 14.95 20.03
CA ILE A 146 -7.48 16.31 20.59
C ILE A 146 -8.63 17.23 20.15
N PRO A 147 -8.98 18.26 20.93
CA PRO A 147 -9.96 19.25 20.52
C PRO A 147 -9.58 19.91 19.19
N GLY A 148 -10.58 20.09 18.31
CA GLY A 148 -10.43 20.77 17.03
C GLY A 148 -9.77 19.95 15.92
N GLU A 149 -9.51 18.65 16.12
CA GLU A 149 -8.89 17.83 15.07
C GLU A 149 -9.75 17.67 13.81
N ASP A 150 -11.06 17.91 13.91
CA ASP A 150 -12.01 17.82 12.80
C ASP A 150 -12.28 19.16 12.10
N LEU A 151 -11.58 20.24 12.48
CA LEU A 151 -11.72 21.53 11.82
C LEU A 151 -11.25 21.45 10.34
N PRO A 152 -11.96 22.10 9.41
CA PRO A 152 -11.48 22.29 8.04
C PRO A 152 -10.04 22.86 8.03
N GLY A 153 -9.13 22.21 7.31
CA GLY A 153 -7.69 22.48 7.36
C GLY A 153 -6.89 21.51 8.23
N SER A 154 -7.57 20.62 9.01
CA SER A 154 -6.95 19.48 9.66
C SER A 154 -7.31 18.23 8.85
N VAL A 155 -6.33 17.61 8.18
CA VAL A 155 -6.56 16.54 7.21
C VAL A 155 -5.72 15.30 7.56
N ALA A 156 -6.23 14.12 7.21
CA ALA A 156 -5.44 12.90 7.31
C ALA A 156 -4.33 12.88 6.24
N ALA A 157 -3.16 12.36 6.58
CA ALA A 157 -2.09 12.19 5.58
C ALA A 157 -2.50 11.26 4.44
N VAL A 158 -3.32 10.24 4.71
CA VAL A 158 -3.85 9.33 3.68
C VAL A 158 -4.69 10.09 2.64
N ASP A 159 -5.52 11.04 3.07
CA ASP A 159 -6.37 11.84 2.20
C ASP A 159 -5.52 12.83 1.38
N PHE A 160 -4.58 13.52 2.04
CA PHE A 160 -3.67 14.46 1.38
C PHE A 160 -2.77 13.77 0.34
N VAL A 161 -2.25 12.60 0.67
CA VAL A 161 -1.46 11.76 -0.24
C VAL A 161 -2.32 11.25 -1.42
N GLY A 162 -3.54 10.82 -1.14
CA GLY A 162 -4.51 10.43 -2.17
C GLY A 162 -4.86 11.60 -3.09
N TRP A 163 -5.06 12.79 -2.54
CA TRP A 163 -5.36 14.01 -3.30
C TRP A 163 -4.26 14.34 -4.32
N TYR A 164 -2.98 14.41 -3.91
CA TYR A 164 -1.93 14.72 -4.88
C TYR A 164 -1.58 13.57 -5.81
N ASN A 165 -2.07 12.36 -5.54
CA ASN A 165 -1.93 11.18 -6.40
C ASN A 165 -3.16 10.88 -7.27
N ALA A 166 -4.15 11.78 -7.33
CA ALA A 166 -5.38 11.60 -8.12
C ALA A 166 -6.22 10.39 -7.69
N HIS A 167 -6.30 10.09 -6.39
CA HIS A 167 -7.21 9.06 -5.90
C HIS A 167 -8.66 9.57 -5.99
N PRO A 168 -9.59 8.87 -6.64
CA PRO A 168 -10.93 9.39 -6.93
C PRO A 168 -11.75 9.83 -5.72
N HIS A 169 -11.56 9.20 -4.56
CA HIS A 169 -12.27 9.60 -3.34
C HIS A 169 -11.88 11.00 -2.83
N PHE A 170 -10.75 11.53 -3.27
CA PHE A 170 -10.24 12.84 -2.85
C PHE A 170 -10.24 13.88 -3.97
N GLU A 171 -10.95 13.62 -5.09
CA GLU A 171 -11.10 14.56 -6.20
C GLU A 171 -11.58 15.94 -5.75
N GLN A 172 -12.53 15.98 -4.80
CA GLN A 172 -13.14 17.20 -4.31
C GLN A 172 -12.37 17.87 -3.17
N MET A 173 -11.27 17.29 -2.73
CA MET A 173 -10.45 17.86 -1.66
C MET A 173 -9.75 19.13 -2.16
N SER A 174 -9.84 20.20 -1.38
CA SER A 174 -9.22 21.50 -1.67
C SER A 174 -8.52 22.02 -0.41
N PRO A 175 -7.29 21.55 -0.12
CA PRO A 175 -6.55 22.00 1.05
C PRO A 175 -6.22 23.51 0.95
N ASP A 176 -6.38 24.25 2.05
CA ASP A 176 -5.97 25.67 2.12
C ASP A 176 -4.45 25.75 2.22
N LEU A 177 -3.80 26.05 1.08
CA LEU A 177 -2.34 26.23 0.96
C LEU A 177 -1.93 27.70 0.94
N SER A 178 -2.84 28.64 1.21
CA SER A 178 -2.57 30.10 1.13
C SER A 178 -1.73 30.62 2.30
N GLY A 179 -1.75 29.93 3.43
CA GLY A 179 -1.03 30.33 4.64
C GLY A 179 0.46 30.05 4.57
N ALA A 180 1.23 30.78 5.37
CA ALA A 180 2.70 30.68 5.38
C ALA A 180 3.24 29.42 6.06
N ARG A 181 2.40 28.67 6.83
CA ARG A 181 2.86 27.53 7.62
C ARG A 181 1.91 26.36 7.53
N ALA A 182 2.50 25.17 7.39
CA ALA A 182 1.81 23.89 7.60
C ALA A 182 2.47 23.09 8.73
N VAL A 183 1.70 22.26 9.41
CA VAL A 183 2.19 21.33 10.45
C VAL A 183 1.89 19.91 10.01
N VAL A 184 2.90 19.04 10.04
CA VAL A 184 2.76 17.59 9.83
C VAL A 184 2.97 16.88 11.17
N VAL A 185 1.93 16.25 11.67
CA VAL A 185 1.97 15.53 12.95
C VAL A 185 2.40 14.09 12.72
N GLY A 186 3.64 13.77 13.08
CA GLY A 186 4.25 12.45 12.90
C GLY A 186 5.65 12.54 12.28
N ASN A 187 6.45 11.49 12.46
CA ASN A 187 7.83 11.42 12.02
C ASN A 187 8.16 10.08 11.31
N GLY A 188 7.24 9.58 10.51
CA GLY A 188 7.43 8.46 9.57
C GLY A 188 7.69 8.92 8.14
N ASN A 189 7.90 7.97 7.20
CA ASN A 189 8.16 8.26 5.78
C ASN A 189 7.08 9.15 5.15
N VAL A 190 5.81 8.83 5.39
CA VAL A 190 4.68 9.61 4.84
C VAL A 190 4.69 11.06 5.33
N ALA A 191 5.11 11.30 6.58
CA ALA A 191 5.27 12.67 7.10
C ALA A 191 6.34 13.45 6.32
N LEU A 192 7.47 12.79 6.00
CA LEU A 192 8.53 13.39 5.18
C LEU A 192 8.07 13.61 3.74
N ASP A 193 7.32 12.67 3.14
CA ASP A 193 6.76 12.82 1.80
C ASP A 193 5.84 14.04 1.70
N VAL A 194 4.87 14.15 2.63
CA VAL A 194 3.95 15.29 2.68
C VAL A 194 4.71 16.60 2.86
N ALA A 195 5.66 16.64 3.80
CA ALA A 195 6.45 17.83 4.07
C ALA A 195 7.29 18.25 2.84
N ARG A 196 7.89 17.27 2.16
CA ARG A 196 8.69 17.48 0.94
C ARG A 196 7.82 18.06 -0.19
N ILE A 197 6.68 17.43 -0.50
CA ILE A 197 5.77 17.90 -1.57
C ILE A 197 5.30 19.33 -1.33
N LEU A 198 5.00 19.71 -0.09
CA LEU A 198 4.55 21.07 0.25
C LEU A 198 5.60 22.17 0.01
N VAL A 199 6.88 21.85 0.05
CA VAL A 199 7.97 22.83 -0.15
C VAL A 199 8.72 22.64 -1.47
N SER A 200 8.41 21.60 -2.24
CA SER A 200 9.03 21.35 -3.54
C SER A 200 8.67 22.43 -4.56
N ASP A 201 9.55 22.64 -5.52
CA ASP A 201 9.27 23.46 -6.69
C ASP A 201 8.17 22.78 -7.53
N PRO A 202 7.05 23.47 -7.79
CA PRO A 202 5.98 22.96 -8.62
C PRO A 202 6.39 22.58 -10.04
N ASP A 203 7.42 23.21 -10.60
CA ASP A 203 7.91 22.90 -11.94
C ASP A 203 8.71 21.58 -11.96
N GLU A 204 9.41 21.26 -10.88
CA GLU A 204 10.02 19.93 -10.69
C GLU A 204 8.94 18.86 -10.48
N LEU A 205 7.92 19.14 -9.66
CA LEU A 205 6.79 18.22 -9.47
C LEU A 205 6.02 18.00 -10.79
N ALA A 206 5.96 18.97 -11.66
CA ALA A 206 5.32 18.88 -12.98
C ALA A 206 6.00 17.87 -13.91
N GLN A 207 7.21 17.37 -13.60
CA GLN A 207 7.86 16.30 -14.35
C GLN A 207 7.47 14.90 -13.84
N THR A 208 6.67 14.81 -12.80
CA THR A 208 6.25 13.57 -12.15
C THR A 208 4.83 13.16 -12.56
N ASP A 209 4.29 12.11 -11.93
CA ASP A 209 2.89 11.69 -12.09
C ASP A 209 1.93 12.35 -11.07
N ILE A 210 2.31 13.49 -10.47
CA ILE A 210 1.43 14.27 -9.59
C ILE A 210 0.13 14.65 -10.30
N ALA A 211 -0.97 14.71 -9.56
CA ALA A 211 -2.26 15.13 -10.11
C ALA A 211 -2.25 16.61 -10.52
N ASP A 212 -2.83 16.95 -11.67
CA ASP A 212 -2.87 18.31 -12.18
C ASP A 212 -3.56 19.28 -11.23
N HIS A 213 -4.71 18.89 -10.63
CA HIS A 213 -5.41 19.75 -9.66
C HIS A 213 -4.59 20.03 -8.40
N ALA A 214 -3.72 19.10 -8.00
CA ALA A 214 -2.80 19.32 -6.90
C ALA A 214 -1.65 20.26 -7.32
N LEU A 215 -1.11 20.08 -8.51
CA LEU A 215 -0.09 20.95 -9.07
C LEU A 215 -0.61 22.40 -9.21
N ASP A 216 -1.84 22.57 -9.70
CA ASP A 216 -2.51 23.88 -9.82
C ASP A 216 -2.68 24.55 -8.45
N SER A 217 -2.91 23.78 -7.39
CA SER A 217 -3.01 24.26 -6.01
C SER A 217 -1.64 24.56 -5.39
N LEU A 218 -0.59 23.81 -5.77
CA LEU A 218 0.77 24.00 -5.27
C LEU A 218 1.49 25.18 -5.93
N ARG A 219 1.15 25.56 -7.17
CA ARG A 219 1.75 26.73 -7.85
C ARG A 219 1.58 28.05 -7.09
N PRO A 220 0.36 28.43 -6.63
CA PRO A 220 0.15 29.63 -5.82
C PRO A 220 0.38 29.40 -4.32
N CYS A 221 0.96 28.25 -3.91
CA CYS A 221 1.12 27.87 -2.51
C CYS A 221 1.91 28.92 -1.71
N GLY A 222 1.31 29.41 -0.63
CA GLY A 222 1.91 30.40 0.28
C GLY A 222 2.84 29.78 1.34
N VAL A 223 2.88 28.44 1.46
CA VAL A 223 3.64 27.76 2.52
C VAL A 223 5.13 28.03 2.38
N GLN A 224 5.71 28.66 3.41
CA GLN A 224 7.13 28.95 3.55
C GLN A 224 7.80 28.04 4.57
N GLU A 225 7.02 27.46 5.49
CA GLU A 225 7.51 26.63 6.56
C GLU A 225 6.59 25.40 6.78
N VAL A 226 7.18 24.23 6.79
CA VAL A 226 6.52 22.99 7.21
C VAL A 226 7.17 22.49 8.49
N VAL A 227 6.39 22.40 9.57
CA VAL A 227 6.84 21.92 10.87
C VAL A 227 6.47 20.45 11.01
N ILE A 228 7.47 19.58 11.20
CA ILE A 228 7.31 18.14 11.38
C ILE A 228 7.40 17.82 12.88
N LEU A 229 6.31 17.32 13.46
CA LEU A 229 6.22 17.04 14.89
C LEU A 229 6.57 15.60 15.23
N GLY A 230 7.52 15.40 16.12
CA GLY A 230 7.83 14.14 16.77
C GLY A 230 7.56 14.20 18.27
N ARG A 231 6.58 13.45 18.78
CA ARG A 231 6.26 13.44 20.23
C ARG A 231 7.40 12.92 21.11
N ARG A 232 8.31 12.14 20.52
CA ARG A 232 9.53 11.62 21.17
C ARG A 232 10.76 12.26 20.53
N GLY A 233 11.93 11.81 20.96
CA GLY A 233 13.21 12.34 20.50
C GLY A 233 13.69 11.75 19.16
N PRO A 234 14.87 12.22 18.69
CA PRO A 234 15.47 11.77 17.42
C PRO A 234 15.76 10.26 17.38
N LEU A 235 16.03 9.61 18.52
CA LEU A 235 16.25 8.15 18.59
C LEU A 235 14.99 7.33 18.26
N GLN A 236 13.81 7.91 18.34
CA GLN A 236 12.52 7.24 18.14
C GLN A 236 11.87 7.63 16.80
N THR A 237 12.64 8.12 15.83
CA THR A 237 12.15 8.39 14.48
C THR A 237 11.78 7.11 13.75
N ALA A 238 10.73 7.17 12.93
CA ALA A 238 10.20 6.03 12.20
C ALA A 238 10.50 6.07 10.69
N PHE A 239 11.08 7.16 10.19
CA PHE A 239 11.47 7.29 8.78
C PHE A 239 12.76 6.52 8.48
N THR A 240 12.91 6.13 7.21
CA THR A 240 14.14 5.51 6.72
C THR A 240 15.22 6.56 6.45
N THR A 241 16.48 6.14 6.49
CA THR A 241 17.61 7.03 6.18
C THR A 241 17.57 7.54 4.74
N LEU A 242 17.00 6.77 3.82
CA LEU A 242 16.85 7.18 2.42
C LEU A 242 15.95 8.40 2.30
N GLU A 243 14.73 8.33 2.84
CA GLU A 243 13.76 9.43 2.85
C GLU A 243 14.32 10.68 3.55
N LEU A 244 15.02 10.49 4.69
CA LEU A 244 15.66 11.61 5.38
C LEU A 244 16.73 12.30 4.52
N ARG A 245 17.54 11.55 3.77
CA ARG A 245 18.57 12.10 2.90
C ARG A 245 18.01 12.84 1.69
N GLU A 246 16.84 12.46 1.22
CA GLU A 246 16.16 13.16 0.12
C GLU A 246 15.83 14.61 0.48
N LEU A 247 15.52 14.91 1.75
CA LEU A 247 15.37 16.30 2.22
C LEU A 247 16.66 17.10 2.03
N GLY A 248 17.83 16.48 2.23
CA GLY A 248 19.11 17.12 1.96
C GLY A 248 19.37 17.37 0.48
N THR A 249 18.88 16.49 -0.40
CA THR A 249 18.93 16.67 -1.85
C THR A 249 18.03 17.81 -2.29
N LEU A 250 16.81 17.87 -1.77
CA LEU A 250 15.87 18.98 -1.96
C LEU A 250 16.50 20.32 -1.52
N ALA A 251 17.13 20.33 -0.35
CA ALA A 251 17.82 21.50 0.18
C ALA A 251 18.93 22.01 -0.76
N ALA A 252 19.68 21.09 -1.37
CA ALA A 252 20.78 21.43 -2.28
C ALA A 252 20.29 21.93 -3.65
N LEU A 253 19.22 21.37 -4.18
CA LEU A 253 18.73 21.63 -5.54
C LEU A 253 17.68 22.73 -5.63
N GLN A 254 16.81 22.85 -4.64
CA GLN A 254 15.63 23.72 -4.71
C GLN A 254 15.64 24.85 -3.65
N GLY A 255 16.74 25.05 -2.93
CA GLY A 255 16.85 26.13 -1.96
C GLY A 255 15.89 26.02 -0.77
N VAL A 256 15.65 24.80 -0.29
CA VAL A 256 14.87 24.52 0.94
C VAL A 256 15.85 24.30 2.09
N ASP A 257 15.62 24.90 3.25
CA ASP A 257 16.45 24.66 4.42
C ASP A 257 15.81 23.61 5.33
N VAL A 258 16.62 22.63 5.76
CA VAL A 258 16.21 21.64 6.76
C VAL A 258 16.75 22.08 8.11
N VAL A 259 15.87 22.35 9.05
CA VAL A 259 16.18 22.92 10.37
C VAL A 259 15.92 21.89 11.44
N VAL A 260 16.93 21.63 12.26
CA VAL A 260 16.85 20.73 13.45
C VAL A 260 17.51 21.47 14.60
N ASP A 261 16.89 21.48 15.78
CA ASP A 261 17.47 22.13 16.95
C ASP A 261 18.65 21.26 17.47
N PRO A 262 19.88 21.81 17.57
CA PRO A 262 21.01 21.09 18.17
C PRO A 262 20.73 20.60 19.58
N ALA A 263 19.90 21.29 20.37
CA ALA A 263 19.53 20.90 21.72
C ALA A 263 18.75 19.55 21.77
N ASP A 264 18.10 19.15 20.67
CA ASP A 264 17.40 17.87 20.63
C ASP A 264 18.34 16.65 20.68
N PHE A 265 19.66 16.86 20.57
CA PHE A 265 20.68 15.80 20.63
C PHE A 265 21.45 15.81 21.97
N GLU A 266 21.13 16.70 22.90
CA GLU A 266 21.79 16.73 24.20
C GLU A 266 21.62 15.41 24.94
N GLY A 267 22.73 14.83 25.42
CA GLY A 267 22.75 13.55 26.11
C GLY A 267 22.61 12.32 25.19
N ILE A 268 22.54 12.46 23.86
CA ILE A 268 22.51 11.34 22.93
C ILE A 268 23.93 11.04 22.43
N SER A 269 24.46 9.87 22.78
CA SER A 269 25.73 9.37 22.25
C SER A 269 25.56 8.57 20.96
N ASP A 270 26.66 8.27 20.26
CA ASP A 270 26.65 7.38 19.11
C ASP A 270 26.38 5.93 19.48
N GLU A 271 26.75 5.55 20.72
CA GLU A 271 26.47 4.24 21.33
C GLU A 271 24.96 4.08 21.57
N ASP A 272 24.26 5.10 22.08
CA ASP A 272 22.80 5.08 22.24
C ASP A 272 22.10 4.89 20.90
N ALA A 273 22.51 5.62 19.88
CA ALA A 273 21.96 5.50 18.53
C ALA A 273 22.22 4.10 17.92
N ALA A 274 23.41 3.54 18.14
CA ALA A 274 23.77 2.20 17.69
C ALA A 274 23.02 1.10 18.44
N ALA A 275 22.72 1.29 19.73
CA ALA A 275 21.93 0.35 20.53
C ALA A 275 20.47 0.23 20.02
N VAL A 276 19.88 1.33 19.51
CA VAL A 276 18.56 1.29 18.86
C VAL A 276 18.63 0.55 17.51
N GLY A 277 19.71 0.71 16.74
CA GLY A 277 19.94 -0.01 15.50
C GLY A 277 20.62 0.82 14.40
N LYS A 278 21.03 0.13 13.33
CA LYS A 278 21.80 0.73 12.22
C LYS A 278 21.09 1.94 11.58
N THR A 279 19.81 1.84 11.33
CA THR A 279 19.01 2.92 10.71
C THR A 279 18.97 4.14 11.64
N CYS A 280 18.74 3.94 12.94
CA CYS A 280 18.74 5.02 13.92
C CYS A 280 20.10 5.74 13.95
N LYS A 281 21.22 5.00 14.03
CA LYS A 281 22.57 5.58 13.99
C LYS A 281 22.79 6.45 12.75
N GLN A 282 22.37 5.96 11.57
CA GLN A 282 22.50 6.71 10.33
C GLN A 282 21.60 7.96 10.33
N ASN A 283 20.38 7.87 10.85
CA ASN A 283 19.46 9.00 10.95
C ASN A 283 20.01 10.08 11.89
N ILE A 284 20.53 9.71 13.04
CA ILE A 284 21.16 10.66 13.97
C ILE A 284 22.34 11.39 13.32
N THR A 285 23.17 10.68 12.56
CA THR A 285 24.28 11.31 11.81
C THR A 285 23.78 12.36 10.82
N VAL A 286 22.72 12.05 10.06
CA VAL A 286 22.15 12.98 9.06
C VAL A 286 21.46 14.16 9.75
N LEU A 287 20.67 13.91 10.79
CA LEU A 287 19.97 14.98 11.53
C LEU A 287 20.95 15.95 12.22
N ARG A 288 22.05 15.44 12.78
CA ARG A 288 23.12 16.28 13.35
C ARG A 288 23.79 17.14 12.27
N ASP A 289 24.02 16.58 11.08
CA ASP A 289 24.53 17.38 9.97
C ASP A 289 23.56 18.52 9.58
N TYR A 290 22.24 18.24 9.54
CA TYR A 290 21.24 19.29 9.32
C TYR A 290 21.25 20.35 10.43
N ALA A 291 21.41 19.94 11.70
CA ALA A 291 21.45 20.87 12.84
C ALA A 291 22.66 21.83 12.84
N THR A 292 23.70 21.55 12.05
CA THR A 292 24.86 22.45 11.89
C THR A 292 24.66 23.52 10.83
N ARG A 293 23.60 23.44 10.04
CA ARG A 293 23.37 24.32 8.90
C ARG A 293 22.60 25.56 9.32
N GLU A 294 23.08 26.71 8.90
CA GLU A 294 22.38 27.99 9.13
C GLU A 294 21.28 28.19 8.06
N PRO A 295 20.03 28.42 8.48
CA PRO A 295 18.95 28.73 7.54
C PRO A 295 19.22 30.03 6.75
N ARG A 296 18.96 30.00 5.46
CA ARG A 296 19.18 31.15 4.56
C ARG A 296 17.92 32.01 4.48
N PRO A 297 18.05 33.35 4.55
CA PRO A 297 16.90 34.24 4.39
C PRO A 297 16.20 34.01 3.04
N GLY A 298 14.86 33.90 3.08
CA GLY A 298 14.02 33.77 1.90
C GLY A 298 13.82 32.33 1.39
N ASN A 299 14.55 31.37 1.92
CA ASN A 299 14.31 29.96 1.61
C ASN A 299 13.06 29.43 2.33
N ARG A 300 12.36 28.48 1.70
CA ARG A 300 11.38 27.65 2.38
C ARG A 300 12.07 26.76 3.40
N ARG A 301 11.35 26.32 4.44
CA ARG A 301 11.94 25.55 5.54
C ARG A 301 11.15 24.30 5.87
N LEU A 302 11.88 23.22 6.16
CA LEU A 302 11.41 22.01 6.83
C LEU A 302 11.97 22.02 8.25
N VAL A 303 11.11 22.17 9.25
CA VAL A 303 11.52 22.33 10.65
C VAL A 303 11.12 21.10 11.46
N PHE A 304 12.08 20.34 11.93
CA PHE A 304 11.81 19.26 12.87
C PHE A 304 11.62 19.81 14.28
N ARG A 305 10.54 19.39 14.93
CA ARG A 305 10.24 19.67 16.34
C ARG A 305 10.08 18.36 17.08
N PHE A 306 11.17 17.89 17.69
CA PHE A 306 11.16 16.71 18.55
C PHE A 306 10.60 17.05 19.94
N PHE A 307 10.24 16.01 20.71
CA PHE A 307 9.65 16.14 22.05
C PHE A 307 8.41 17.05 22.07
N THR A 308 7.64 17.07 20.99
CA THR A 308 6.52 18.01 20.81
C THR A 308 5.27 17.25 20.36
N SER A 309 4.17 17.43 21.09
CA SER A 309 2.85 16.89 20.77
C SER A 309 1.86 17.99 20.44
N PRO A 310 0.93 17.78 19.50
CA PRO A 310 -0.24 18.64 19.37
C PRO A 310 -1.17 18.40 20.58
N ILE A 311 -1.73 19.47 21.12
CA ILE A 311 -2.64 19.44 22.28
C ILE A 311 -4.05 19.85 21.88
N GLU A 312 -4.18 20.82 21.02
CA GLU A 312 -5.45 21.37 20.56
C GLU A 312 -5.23 22.08 19.21
N ILE A 313 -6.21 22.00 18.32
CA ILE A 313 -6.28 22.80 17.10
C ILE A 313 -7.39 23.84 17.30
N LYS A 314 -7.11 25.11 17.02
CA LYS A 314 -8.03 26.23 17.25
C LYS A 314 -8.33 26.95 15.94
N GLY A 315 -9.52 27.56 15.88
CA GLY A 315 -9.94 28.42 14.81
C GLY A 315 -11.47 28.60 14.79
N ASP A 316 -11.92 29.63 14.08
CA ASP A 316 -13.35 29.87 13.87
C ASP A 316 -13.77 29.30 12.51
N GLY A 317 -14.36 28.11 12.54
CA GLY A 317 -14.84 27.40 11.35
C GLY A 317 -13.73 26.74 10.49
N LYS A 318 -12.44 27.02 10.74
CA LYS A 318 -11.29 26.36 10.11
C LYS A 318 -10.05 26.48 11.00
N VAL A 319 -9.00 25.74 10.67
CA VAL A 319 -7.71 25.81 11.36
C VAL A 319 -7.09 27.19 11.21
N GLU A 320 -6.74 27.82 12.35
CA GLU A 320 -6.02 29.09 12.42
C GLU A 320 -4.74 29.00 13.24
N GLN A 321 -4.73 28.09 14.24
CA GLN A 321 -3.54 27.83 15.05
C GLN A 321 -3.59 26.43 15.68
N ILE A 322 -2.41 25.95 16.11
CA ILE A 322 -2.26 24.71 16.87
C ILE A 322 -1.55 25.02 18.20
N VAL A 323 -2.05 24.41 19.25
CA VAL A 323 -1.39 24.44 20.57
C VAL A 323 -0.47 23.22 20.66
N LEU A 324 0.79 23.48 20.91
CA LEU A 324 1.84 22.47 21.07
C LEU A 324 2.20 22.30 22.55
N GLY A 325 2.45 21.08 22.95
CA GLY A 325 2.95 20.72 24.28
C GLY A 325 4.36 20.15 24.21
N ARG A 326 5.26 20.64 25.09
CA ARG A 326 6.60 20.06 25.24
C ARG A 326 6.51 18.77 26.04
N ASN A 327 7.20 17.72 25.60
CA ASN A 327 7.28 16.43 26.26
C ASN A 327 8.65 16.21 26.90
N GLU A 328 8.67 15.39 27.95
CA GLU A 328 9.84 14.68 28.46
C GLU A 328 9.70 13.17 28.14
N LEU A 329 10.82 12.47 28.06
CA LEU A 329 10.80 11.01 27.89
C LEU A 329 10.91 10.33 29.25
N VAL A 330 9.98 9.41 29.50
CA VAL A 330 9.96 8.58 30.69
C VAL A 330 9.84 7.11 30.30
N SER A 331 10.31 6.20 31.16
CA SER A 331 10.04 4.77 30.99
C SER A 331 8.70 4.42 31.63
N ASP A 332 7.84 3.71 30.89
CA ASP A 332 6.63 3.12 31.46
C ASP A 332 6.93 1.87 32.30
N ASP A 333 5.91 1.29 32.93
CA ASP A 333 6.03 0.11 33.79
C ASP A 333 6.59 -1.13 33.08
N ASN A 334 6.59 -1.13 31.74
CA ASN A 334 7.14 -2.19 30.87
C ASN A 334 8.55 -1.83 30.34
N GLY A 335 9.15 -0.74 30.81
CA GLY A 335 10.46 -0.25 30.37
C GLY A 335 10.44 0.38 28.96
N ARG A 336 9.27 0.73 28.39
CA ARG A 336 9.16 1.40 27.11
C ARG A 336 9.31 2.89 27.28
N VAL A 337 10.06 3.53 26.39
CA VAL A 337 10.21 4.99 26.35
C VAL A 337 8.92 5.63 25.81
N VAL A 338 8.24 6.40 26.64
CA VAL A 338 7.02 7.11 26.30
C VAL A 338 7.19 8.62 26.50
N ALA A 339 6.43 9.39 25.71
CA ALA A 339 6.38 10.84 25.85
C ALA A 339 5.38 11.21 26.95
N LYS A 340 5.81 12.05 27.89
CA LYS A 340 4.99 12.59 28.98
C LYS A 340 4.95 14.11 28.84
N ASP A 341 3.76 14.67 28.87
CA ASP A 341 3.54 16.12 28.78
C ASP A 341 4.12 16.83 30.01
N THR A 342 4.90 17.88 29.74
CA THR A 342 5.50 18.73 30.80
C THR A 342 4.59 19.86 31.27
N GLY A 343 3.47 20.10 30.58
CA GLY A 343 2.60 21.26 30.83
C GLY A 343 3.05 22.56 30.12
N VAL A 344 4.22 22.59 29.52
CA VAL A 344 4.68 23.75 28.74
C VAL A 344 3.91 23.84 27.43
N ARG A 345 3.39 25.01 27.10
CA ARG A 345 2.55 25.26 25.91
C ARG A 345 3.13 26.34 25.02
N GLU A 346 2.91 26.15 23.72
CA GLU A 346 3.21 27.14 22.68
C GLU A 346 2.03 27.19 21.71
N GLU A 347 1.58 28.37 21.33
CA GLU A 347 0.58 28.56 20.27
C GLU A 347 1.30 28.90 18.96
N LEU A 348 1.01 28.14 17.92
CA LEU A 348 1.63 28.29 16.61
C LEU A 348 0.55 28.59 15.56
N PRO A 349 0.55 29.78 14.92
CA PRO A 349 -0.34 30.09 13.81
C PRO A 349 -0.09 29.12 12.64
N VAL A 350 -1.16 28.51 12.12
CA VAL A 350 -1.10 27.51 11.04
C VAL A 350 -2.44 27.44 10.33
N GLN A 351 -2.46 27.14 9.02
CA GLN A 351 -3.67 26.98 8.24
C GLN A 351 -3.92 25.54 7.80
N LEU A 352 -2.86 24.71 7.77
CA LEU A 352 -2.94 23.32 7.40
C LEU A 352 -2.25 22.46 8.45
N VAL A 353 -2.99 21.49 9.00
CA VAL A 353 -2.44 20.44 9.88
C VAL A 353 -2.66 19.09 9.19
N VAL A 354 -1.58 18.36 8.88
CA VAL A 354 -1.64 17.03 8.28
C VAL A 354 -1.32 15.98 9.34
N ARG A 355 -2.29 15.12 9.65
CA ARG A 355 -2.15 14.05 10.64
C ARG A 355 -1.49 12.83 9.98
N SER A 356 -0.24 12.54 10.33
CA SER A 356 0.56 11.42 9.82
C SER A 356 0.95 10.47 10.96
N VAL A 357 -0.03 10.05 11.77
CA VAL A 357 0.18 9.25 13.00
C VAL A 357 -0.06 7.75 12.80
N GLY A 358 -0.12 7.33 11.57
CA GLY A 358 -0.22 5.95 11.11
C GLY A 358 -1.57 5.61 10.49
N TYR A 359 -1.53 4.69 9.54
CA TYR A 359 -2.72 4.16 8.88
C TYR A 359 -3.48 3.20 9.79
N ARG A 360 -4.73 2.93 9.43
CA ARG A 360 -5.62 1.97 10.08
C ARG A 360 -6.47 1.28 9.02
N GLY A 361 -6.70 -0.04 9.19
CA GLY A 361 -7.72 -0.75 8.42
C GLY A 361 -9.11 -0.22 8.72
N VAL A 362 -10.03 -0.42 7.79
CA VAL A 362 -11.45 -0.14 7.95
C VAL A 362 -12.22 -1.46 7.96
N PRO A 363 -13.32 -1.56 8.74
CA PRO A 363 -14.18 -2.75 8.71
C PRO A 363 -14.80 -2.93 7.32
N THR A 364 -14.86 -4.17 6.86
CA THR A 364 -15.57 -4.58 5.65
C THR A 364 -16.80 -5.39 6.06
N ALA A 365 -17.95 -5.08 5.50
CA ALA A 365 -19.20 -5.77 5.83
C ALA A 365 -19.06 -7.29 5.61
N GLY A 366 -19.52 -8.07 6.59
CA GLY A 366 -19.46 -9.53 6.56
C GLY A 366 -18.13 -10.14 7.04
N LEU A 367 -17.11 -9.33 7.37
CA LEU A 367 -15.84 -9.81 7.90
C LEU A 367 -15.65 -9.43 9.37
N PRO A 368 -15.00 -10.28 10.18
CA PRO A 368 -14.60 -9.91 11.52
C PRO A 368 -13.57 -8.78 11.51
N PHE A 369 -13.67 -7.86 12.48
CA PHE A 369 -12.71 -6.75 12.56
C PHE A 369 -12.37 -6.44 14.03
N ASP A 370 -11.10 -6.24 14.31
CA ASP A 370 -10.62 -5.76 15.61
C ASP A 370 -10.38 -4.26 15.55
N ASP A 371 -11.30 -3.50 16.12
CA ASP A 371 -11.23 -2.04 16.17
C ASP A 371 -10.00 -1.51 16.89
N LYS A 372 -9.44 -2.23 17.87
CA LYS A 372 -8.28 -1.77 18.63
C LYS A 372 -7.01 -1.81 17.79
N SER A 373 -6.77 -2.89 17.08
CA SER A 373 -5.58 -3.07 16.22
C SER A 373 -5.79 -2.57 14.79
N GLY A 374 -7.04 -2.40 14.34
CA GLY A 374 -7.40 -1.98 12.97
C GLY A 374 -7.08 -3.05 11.94
N ILE A 375 -7.33 -4.33 12.25
CA ILE A 375 -7.04 -5.48 11.38
C ILE A 375 -8.21 -6.48 11.37
N ILE A 376 -8.18 -7.37 10.40
CA ILE A 376 -9.01 -8.58 10.42
C ILE A 376 -8.31 -9.62 11.30
N PRO A 377 -8.99 -10.13 12.38
CA PRO A 377 -8.44 -11.18 13.25
C PRO A 377 -8.10 -12.44 12.46
N ASN A 378 -6.87 -12.94 12.63
CA ASN A 378 -6.40 -14.07 11.86
C ASN A 378 -5.33 -14.88 12.60
N SER A 379 -5.14 -16.13 12.16
CA SER A 379 -4.03 -16.99 12.61
C SER A 379 -3.25 -17.47 11.38
N GLY A 380 -2.01 -16.96 11.23
CA GLY A 380 -1.17 -17.29 10.08
C GLY A 380 -1.79 -16.92 8.72
N GLY A 381 -2.63 -15.89 8.69
CA GLY A 381 -3.34 -15.44 7.50
C GLY A 381 -4.75 -16.02 7.34
N ARG A 382 -5.13 -17.06 8.08
CA ARG A 382 -6.51 -17.61 8.08
C ARG A 382 -7.42 -16.71 8.89
N VAL A 383 -8.50 -16.22 8.30
CA VAL A 383 -9.49 -15.38 8.99
C VAL A 383 -10.16 -16.19 10.11
N ALA A 384 -10.34 -15.55 11.26
CA ALA A 384 -11.01 -16.20 12.39
C ALA A 384 -12.45 -16.59 12.04
N ASP A 385 -12.85 -17.80 12.47
CA ASP A 385 -14.20 -18.35 12.30
C ASP A 385 -14.62 -18.54 10.82
N SER A 386 -13.70 -18.47 9.86
CA SER A 386 -13.93 -18.74 8.44
C SER A 386 -13.27 -20.05 7.99
N ARG A 387 -13.84 -20.69 6.95
CA ARG A 387 -13.34 -21.95 6.40
C ARG A 387 -12.38 -21.79 5.22
N ASN A 388 -12.53 -20.71 4.41
CA ASN A 388 -11.80 -20.49 3.16
C ASN A 388 -11.42 -19.03 2.90
N GLU A 389 -11.39 -18.20 3.94
CA GLU A 389 -11.04 -16.80 3.84
C GLU A 389 -9.67 -16.52 4.50
N TYR A 390 -8.88 -15.71 3.85
CA TYR A 390 -7.51 -15.41 4.21
C TYR A 390 -7.24 -13.91 4.13
N VAL A 391 -6.20 -13.46 4.83
CA VAL A 391 -5.76 -12.06 4.81
C VAL A 391 -4.26 -11.94 4.56
N VAL A 392 -3.87 -10.87 3.84
CA VAL A 392 -2.47 -10.53 3.59
C VAL A 392 -2.24 -9.03 3.78
N GLY A 393 -1.02 -8.64 4.07
CA GLY A 393 -0.59 -7.25 4.12
C GLY A 393 -1.06 -6.49 5.35
N TRP A 394 -1.36 -5.21 5.19
CA TRP A 394 -1.65 -4.34 6.32
C TRP A 394 -2.94 -4.68 7.05
N ILE A 395 -3.95 -5.14 6.36
CA ILE A 395 -5.20 -5.59 7.00
C ILE A 395 -5.00 -6.86 7.86
N LYS A 396 -3.94 -7.65 7.59
CA LYS A 396 -3.55 -8.81 8.39
C LYS A 396 -2.76 -8.44 9.64
N ARG A 397 -1.76 -7.55 9.54
CA ARG A 397 -0.73 -7.32 10.56
C ARG A 397 -0.59 -5.88 11.05
N GLY A 398 -1.44 -4.98 10.57
CA GLY A 398 -1.31 -3.54 10.77
C GLY A 398 -0.33 -2.89 9.76
N PRO A 399 -0.34 -1.55 9.68
CA PRO A 399 0.40 -0.77 8.66
C PRO A 399 1.89 -0.65 9.02
N THR A 400 2.60 -1.77 9.05
CA THR A 400 4.01 -1.87 9.35
C THR A 400 4.79 -2.51 8.20
N GLY A 401 6.07 -2.18 8.10
CA GLY A 401 6.97 -2.68 7.07
C GLY A 401 6.86 -1.93 5.74
N VAL A 402 7.72 -2.30 4.81
CA VAL A 402 7.83 -1.75 3.46
C VAL A 402 7.24 -2.71 2.43
N ILE A 403 7.20 -2.33 1.14
CA ILE A 403 6.67 -3.17 0.05
C ILE A 403 7.27 -4.59 0.09
N GLY A 404 8.59 -4.73 0.31
CA GLY A 404 9.26 -6.03 0.39
C GLY A 404 8.76 -6.94 1.53
N THR A 405 8.29 -6.38 2.64
CA THR A 405 7.69 -7.14 3.76
C THR A 405 6.42 -7.85 3.30
N ASN A 406 5.63 -7.23 2.41
CA ASN A 406 4.40 -7.80 1.90
C ASN A 406 4.64 -9.06 1.06
N LYS A 407 5.79 -9.18 0.38
CA LYS A 407 6.11 -10.35 -0.43
C LYS A 407 6.19 -11.63 0.41
N LYS A 408 6.93 -11.58 1.53
CA LYS A 408 7.03 -12.74 2.44
C LYS A 408 5.70 -13.02 3.12
N ASP A 409 5.03 -12.00 3.61
CA ASP A 409 3.73 -12.12 4.29
C ASP A 409 2.67 -12.78 3.38
N SER A 410 2.62 -12.38 2.10
CA SER A 410 1.70 -12.96 1.12
C SER A 410 2.08 -14.41 0.79
N GLN A 411 3.38 -14.72 0.64
CA GLN A 411 3.85 -16.09 0.43
C GLN A 411 3.44 -17.00 1.59
N ASP A 412 3.70 -16.59 2.85
CA ASP A 412 3.37 -17.39 4.03
C ASP A 412 1.85 -17.70 4.12
N THR A 413 1.01 -16.73 3.72
CA THR A 413 -0.45 -16.95 3.68
C THR A 413 -0.87 -17.85 2.53
N VAL A 414 -0.27 -17.70 1.34
CA VAL A 414 -0.56 -18.57 0.19
C VAL A 414 -0.13 -20.01 0.45
N ASP A 415 1.00 -20.22 1.11
CA ASP A 415 1.46 -21.56 1.51
C ASP A 415 0.44 -22.23 2.44
N ALA A 416 -0.10 -21.47 3.41
CA ALA A 416 -1.13 -21.93 4.32
C ALA A 416 -2.46 -22.25 3.60
N LEU A 417 -2.86 -21.42 2.64
CA LEU A 417 -4.05 -21.61 1.81
C LEU A 417 -3.94 -22.88 0.96
N LEU A 418 -2.83 -23.09 0.27
CA LEU A 418 -2.62 -24.25 -0.58
C LEU A 418 -2.57 -25.56 0.24
N ASP A 419 -1.97 -25.53 1.43
CA ASP A 419 -1.99 -26.65 2.38
C ASP A 419 -3.43 -27.02 2.79
N ASP A 420 -4.27 -26.02 3.08
CA ASP A 420 -5.67 -26.22 3.43
C ASP A 420 -6.47 -26.77 2.24
N LEU A 421 -6.34 -26.19 1.04
CA LEU A 421 -7.03 -26.66 -0.16
C LEU A 421 -6.66 -28.09 -0.54
N SER A 422 -5.39 -28.48 -0.32
CA SER A 422 -4.93 -29.85 -0.60
C SER A 422 -5.65 -30.93 0.25
N LYS A 423 -6.18 -30.53 1.40
CA LYS A 423 -6.87 -31.38 2.38
C LYS A 423 -8.40 -31.22 2.33
N ALA A 424 -8.89 -30.19 1.67
CA ALA A 424 -10.31 -29.88 1.62
C ALA A 424 -11.08 -30.78 0.65
N SER A 425 -12.36 -31.01 0.95
CA SER A 425 -13.31 -31.54 -0.02
C SER A 425 -13.87 -30.36 -0.81
N LEU A 426 -13.36 -30.17 -2.04
CA LEU A 426 -13.74 -29.05 -2.89
C LEU A 426 -15.10 -29.26 -3.53
N ALA A 427 -15.85 -28.18 -3.72
CA ALA A 427 -17.09 -28.18 -4.48
C ALA A 427 -16.81 -28.49 -5.96
N ASP A 428 -17.71 -29.17 -6.64
CA ASP A 428 -17.64 -29.35 -8.08
C ASP A 428 -18.36 -28.16 -8.76
N PHE A 429 -17.59 -27.19 -9.21
CA PHE A 429 -18.12 -26.00 -9.86
C PHE A 429 -18.38 -26.18 -11.37
N GLY A 430 -17.91 -27.28 -11.98
CA GLY A 430 -17.97 -27.52 -13.42
C GLY A 430 -16.92 -26.75 -14.22
N ALA A 431 -16.71 -27.15 -15.47
CA ALA A 431 -15.62 -26.64 -16.33
C ALA A 431 -15.82 -25.16 -16.77
N ASP A 432 -17.06 -24.67 -16.77
CA ASP A 432 -17.45 -23.32 -17.17
C ASP A 432 -17.52 -22.31 -15.99
N HIS A 433 -16.99 -22.70 -14.83
CA HIS A 433 -17.12 -21.92 -13.61
C HIS A 433 -16.49 -20.53 -13.72
N ALA A 434 -15.30 -20.44 -14.33
CA ALA A 434 -14.64 -19.16 -14.56
C ALA A 434 -15.50 -18.18 -15.36
N ASP A 435 -16.18 -18.64 -16.40
CA ASP A 435 -17.06 -17.79 -17.21
C ASP A 435 -18.29 -17.37 -16.40
N LYS A 436 -18.89 -18.29 -15.65
CA LYS A 436 -20.01 -17.98 -14.75
C LYS A 436 -19.66 -16.98 -13.65
N LEU A 437 -18.44 -17.00 -13.14
CA LEU A 437 -17.95 -16.00 -12.18
C LEU A 437 -17.87 -14.61 -12.84
N ALA A 438 -17.31 -14.52 -14.06
CA ALA A 438 -17.25 -13.25 -14.78
C ALA A 438 -18.64 -12.68 -15.11
N GLU A 439 -19.57 -13.53 -15.57
CA GLU A 439 -20.96 -13.15 -15.82
C GLU A 439 -21.66 -12.68 -14.53
N TRP A 440 -21.47 -13.40 -13.45
CA TRP A 440 -22.02 -13.02 -12.16
C TRP A 440 -21.48 -11.69 -11.67
N LEU A 441 -20.15 -11.44 -11.73
CA LEU A 441 -19.52 -10.17 -11.38
C LEU A 441 -20.09 -9.03 -12.24
N ALA A 442 -20.20 -9.22 -13.56
CA ALA A 442 -20.77 -8.23 -14.47
C ALA A 442 -22.25 -7.94 -14.19
N SER A 443 -23.02 -8.94 -13.74
CA SER A 443 -24.43 -8.74 -13.35
C SER A 443 -24.58 -7.92 -12.07
N ARG A 444 -23.62 -8.00 -11.15
CA ARG A 444 -23.58 -7.24 -9.89
C ARG A 444 -23.04 -5.83 -10.09
N GLN A 445 -22.06 -5.66 -10.99
CA GLN A 445 -21.47 -4.37 -11.33
C GLN A 445 -21.42 -4.19 -12.85
N PRO A 446 -22.48 -3.60 -13.45
CA PRO A 446 -22.53 -3.40 -14.90
C PRO A 446 -21.43 -2.50 -15.48
N LYS A 447 -20.80 -1.66 -14.63
CA LYS A 447 -19.62 -0.86 -14.99
C LYS A 447 -18.32 -1.48 -14.49
N LEU A 448 -18.27 -2.81 -14.47
CA LEU A 448 -17.08 -3.58 -14.14
C LEU A 448 -15.93 -3.23 -15.09
N VAL A 449 -14.76 -2.99 -14.56
CA VAL A 449 -13.55 -2.68 -15.34
C VAL A 449 -12.67 -3.93 -15.43
N THR A 450 -12.52 -4.50 -16.63
CA THR A 450 -11.61 -5.62 -16.89
C THR A 450 -10.18 -5.14 -17.14
N ASP A 451 -9.23 -6.06 -17.28
CA ASP A 451 -7.85 -5.73 -17.67
C ASP A 451 -7.79 -4.95 -19.00
N ALA A 452 -8.60 -5.34 -19.98
CA ALA A 452 -8.68 -4.63 -21.24
C ALA A 452 -9.18 -3.18 -21.07
N HIS A 453 -10.18 -2.98 -20.22
CA HIS A 453 -10.70 -1.65 -19.88
C HIS A 453 -9.67 -0.81 -19.10
N TRP A 454 -8.95 -1.42 -18.18
CA TRP A 454 -7.85 -0.75 -17.47
C TRP A 454 -6.75 -0.29 -18.43
N LYS A 455 -6.37 -1.11 -19.40
CA LYS A 455 -5.36 -0.76 -20.42
C LYS A 455 -5.75 0.48 -21.23
N LEU A 456 -7.04 0.72 -21.47
CA LEU A 456 -7.51 1.96 -22.10
C LEU A 456 -7.27 3.20 -21.21
N ILE A 457 -7.52 3.08 -19.92
CA ILE A 457 -7.23 4.15 -18.95
C ILE A 457 -5.72 4.42 -18.90
N ASP A 458 -4.90 3.37 -18.79
CA ASP A 458 -3.44 3.48 -18.70
C ASP A 458 -2.84 4.14 -19.94
N GLU A 459 -3.30 3.76 -21.13
CA GLU A 459 -2.89 4.34 -22.40
C GLU A 459 -3.30 5.82 -22.50
N TYR A 460 -4.53 6.15 -22.12
CA TYR A 460 -5.00 7.53 -22.11
C TYR A 460 -4.13 8.41 -21.19
N GLU A 461 -3.88 7.97 -19.97
CA GLU A 461 -3.07 8.73 -19.01
C GLU A 461 -1.61 8.89 -19.45
N ARG A 462 -1.01 7.85 -20.04
CA ARG A 462 0.37 7.89 -20.57
C ARG A 462 0.46 8.81 -21.77
N SER A 463 -0.46 8.69 -22.74
CA SER A 463 -0.52 9.56 -23.92
C SER A 463 -0.72 11.02 -23.55
N ALA A 464 -1.52 11.31 -22.52
CA ALA A 464 -1.68 12.67 -21.99
C ALA A 464 -0.40 13.21 -21.32
N GLY A 465 0.44 12.35 -20.76
CA GLY A 465 1.70 12.74 -20.14
C GLY A 465 2.84 13.00 -21.12
N GLU A 466 2.89 12.24 -22.20
CA GLU A 466 4.01 12.25 -23.17
C GLU A 466 4.36 13.64 -23.73
N PRO A 467 3.41 14.50 -24.16
CA PRO A 467 3.74 15.84 -24.66
C PRO A 467 4.39 16.75 -23.62
N HIS A 468 4.25 16.42 -22.34
CA HIS A 468 4.76 17.19 -21.21
C HIS A 468 6.01 16.56 -20.58
N GLY A 469 6.53 15.46 -21.14
CA GLY A 469 7.66 14.70 -20.57
C GLY A 469 7.33 13.98 -19.26
N ARG A 470 6.05 13.82 -18.94
CA ARG A 470 5.57 13.17 -17.71
C ARG A 470 5.32 11.68 -17.92
N PRO A 471 5.50 10.84 -16.87
CA PRO A 471 5.16 9.41 -16.98
C PRO A 471 3.69 9.17 -17.35
N ARG A 472 2.79 10.02 -16.87
CA ARG A 472 1.34 10.04 -17.13
C ARG A 472 0.68 11.29 -16.55
N VAL A 473 -0.50 11.61 -17.01
CA VAL A 473 -1.44 12.55 -16.36
C VAL A 473 -2.59 11.72 -15.80
N LYS A 474 -2.62 11.55 -14.48
CA LYS A 474 -3.63 10.75 -13.79
C LYS A 474 -4.99 11.44 -13.79
N LEU A 475 -6.05 10.67 -14.02
CA LEU A 475 -7.43 11.13 -13.92
C LEU A 475 -7.93 10.99 -12.47
N PRO A 476 -8.33 12.09 -11.80
CA PRO A 476 -8.84 12.03 -10.43
C PRO A 476 -10.34 11.65 -10.37
N SER A 477 -11.07 11.76 -11.48
CA SER A 477 -12.52 11.58 -11.49
C SER A 477 -12.92 10.14 -11.77
N LEU A 478 -13.65 9.51 -10.84
CA LEU A 478 -14.23 8.19 -11.04
C LEU A 478 -15.10 8.14 -12.32
N THR A 479 -15.92 9.17 -12.55
CA THR A 479 -16.78 9.25 -13.74
C THR A 479 -15.97 9.28 -15.02
N LYS A 480 -14.86 10.05 -15.07
CA LYS A 480 -13.97 10.10 -16.24
C LYS A 480 -13.24 8.78 -16.46
N LEU A 481 -12.73 8.15 -15.38
CA LEU A 481 -12.10 6.83 -15.46
C LEU A 481 -13.05 5.79 -16.07
N LEU A 482 -14.30 5.74 -15.60
CA LEU A 482 -15.31 4.82 -16.13
C LEU A 482 -15.74 5.17 -17.57
N HIS A 483 -15.77 6.46 -17.94
CA HIS A 483 -16.06 6.86 -19.32
C HIS A 483 -14.95 6.39 -20.27
N ILE A 484 -13.67 6.61 -19.94
CA ILE A 484 -12.55 6.16 -20.76
C ILE A 484 -12.50 4.63 -20.87
N SER A 485 -12.82 3.91 -19.80
CA SER A 485 -12.76 2.45 -19.77
C SER A 485 -13.85 1.78 -20.62
N HIS A 486 -14.98 2.43 -20.85
CA HIS A 486 -16.13 1.83 -21.57
C HIS A 486 -16.46 2.54 -22.91
N GLY A 487 -15.74 3.61 -23.28
CA GLY A 487 -15.94 4.39 -24.51
C GLY A 487 -17.01 5.45 -24.32
#